data_c2da4f4ffcea3215013ae07b761740fc
#
_entry.id   c2da4f4ffcea3215013ae07b761740fc
#
_cell.length_a   1.000
_cell.length_b   1.000
_cell.length_c   1.000
_cell.angle_alpha   90.00
_cell.angle_beta   90.00
_cell.angle_gamma   90.00
#
_symmetry.space_group_name_H-M   'P 1'
#
loop_
_entity.id
_entity.type
_entity.pdbx_description
1 polymer ?
#
loop_
_entity_poly.entity_id
_entity_poly.type
_entity_poly.pdbx_seq_one_letter_code
_entity_poly.pdbx_strand_id
1 'polypeptide(L)'
;MARWSTQDSLDLYSIDAWGLGLFGVNADGNMTVRAGDGVFDLRKLVDDLTRRGVQLPVLVRLIDVLQARVEALYGAFGSAAEELEYQGAYRGVYPIKVNQQRHVVEDLVAFSKPYHFGLECGSKPELLVVLAMSKDPEALVLCNGYKDAGFIEMALISRKLGRNTIITIEQASELEAVLEISERIGIDPVIGVRAKLASKGTGRWEASSGDRAKFGLTVREIVHLIEVLREKGKLHCLELLHFHIGSQVSNIGKLRGAVREGARIYAELERMGAKMGYLDVGGGLGVDYDGSRSDYSSSINYQLSEYAFAVLESIGTVCDERGLTHPTVVTESGRALVAHSSVLVLPVMAVSRAIDASPLPMVDEDSAASVRKVAKILNWVTLRTALEAYHDAVDVKDEVMRRFLTGSASLAERATVDAFFWALVAKVAAVFEAEQQDAPSELEPAIASLADTYYCNFSVFQSAPDHWAIGQLFPVVPLQRLDEEPKRRGVLVDLTCDSDGKINRFIDKRETKKVLEMHDP
;
A
#
# COMPACT_ATOMS: atom_id res chain seq x y z
N MET A 1 8.91 -35.33 -14.58
CA MET A 1 8.50 -33.98 -14.16
C MET A 1 9.57 -33.00 -14.59
N ALA A 2 9.23 -31.86 -15.12
CA ALA A 2 10.21 -30.81 -15.43
C ALA A 2 10.87 -30.38 -14.10
N ARG A 3 12.16 -30.05 -14.15
CA ARG A 3 12.88 -29.55 -12.97
C ARG A 3 12.39 -28.12 -12.70
N TRP A 4 12.14 -27.76 -11.42
CA TRP A 4 11.78 -26.42 -11.00
C TRP A 4 12.84 -25.40 -11.45
N SER A 5 12.41 -24.26 -11.91
CA SER A 5 13.26 -23.20 -12.42
C SER A 5 12.98 -21.88 -11.69
N THR A 6 13.86 -20.90 -11.87
CA THR A 6 13.65 -19.53 -11.37
C THR A 6 12.41 -18.87 -11.97
N GLN A 7 12.01 -19.24 -13.20
CA GLN A 7 10.78 -18.76 -13.83
C GLN A 7 9.54 -19.24 -13.07
N ASP A 8 9.53 -20.49 -12.62
CA ASP A 8 8.40 -21.02 -11.83
C ASP A 8 8.23 -20.21 -10.53
N SER A 9 9.34 -19.77 -9.91
CA SER A 9 9.28 -18.91 -8.72
C SER A 9 8.87 -17.47 -9.05
N LEU A 10 9.31 -16.89 -10.16
CA LEU A 10 8.83 -15.58 -10.64
C LEU A 10 7.31 -15.60 -10.80
N ASP A 11 6.78 -16.67 -11.40
CA ASP A 11 5.35 -16.85 -11.62
C ASP A 11 4.58 -17.12 -10.31
N LEU A 12 5.15 -17.96 -9.41
CA LEU A 12 4.53 -18.33 -8.13
C LEU A 12 4.35 -17.14 -7.19
N TYR A 13 5.36 -16.29 -7.11
CA TYR A 13 5.36 -15.10 -6.24
C TYR A 13 4.96 -13.82 -6.98
N SER A 14 4.58 -13.91 -8.26
CA SER A 14 4.18 -12.79 -9.14
C SER A 14 5.21 -11.66 -9.19
N ILE A 15 6.51 -11.98 -9.12
CA ILE A 15 7.60 -11.00 -8.98
C ILE A 15 7.64 -10.04 -10.16
N ASP A 16 7.52 -10.55 -11.40
CA ASP A 16 7.54 -9.72 -12.61
C ASP A 16 6.34 -8.76 -12.67
N ALA A 17 5.21 -9.13 -12.06
CA ALA A 17 3.99 -8.34 -12.08
C ALA A 17 4.05 -7.14 -11.12
N TRP A 18 4.35 -7.36 -9.84
CA TRP A 18 4.42 -6.29 -8.85
C TRP A 18 5.78 -5.56 -8.85
N GLY A 19 6.82 -6.21 -9.37
CA GLY A 19 8.22 -5.75 -9.27
C GLY A 19 8.59 -4.61 -10.21
N LEU A 20 7.74 -4.24 -11.16
CA LEU A 20 7.96 -3.15 -12.15
C LEU A 20 9.29 -3.26 -12.93
N GLY A 21 9.85 -4.48 -13.11
CA GLY A 21 11.17 -4.69 -13.69
C GLY A 21 12.34 -4.28 -12.80
N LEU A 22 12.07 -3.86 -11.57
CA LEU A 22 13.07 -3.51 -10.56
C LEU A 22 13.54 -4.75 -9.80
N PHE A 23 12.63 -5.70 -9.54
CA PHE A 23 12.92 -6.93 -8.81
C PHE A 23 12.96 -8.13 -9.76
N GLY A 24 13.77 -9.13 -9.43
CA GLY A 24 13.92 -10.34 -10.22
C GLY A 24 14.64 -11.44 -9.43
N VAL A 25 14.96 -12.55 -10.12
CA VAL A 25 15.69 -13.70 -9.57
C VAL A 25 16.89 -13.99 -10.45
N ASN A 26 18.06 -14.20 -9.86
CA ASN A 26 19.25 -14.60 -10.61
C ASN A 26 19.38 -16.12 -10.78
N ALA A 27 20.40 -16.55 -11.52
CA ALA A 27 20.66 -17.98 -11.77
C ALA A 27 21.01 -18.79 -10.51
N ASP A 28 21.45 -18.12 -9.44
CA ASP A 28 21.74 -18.74 -8.13
C ASP A 28 20.47 -18.88 -7.27
N GLY A 29 19.30 -18.55 -7.79
CA GLY A 29 18.03 -18.60 -7.04
C GLY A 29 17.88 -17.49 -5.99
N ASN A 30 18.62 -16.39 -6.11
CA ASN A 30 18.53 -15.28 -5.17
C ASN A 30 17.71 -14.12 -5.73
N MET A 31 16.95 -13.45 -4.85
CA MET A 31 16.30 -12.20 -5.17
C MET A 31 17.32 -11.13 -5.57
N THR A 32 16.98 -10.42 -6.63
CA THR A 32 17.78 -9.30 -7.12
C THR A 32 16.96 -8.01 -7.18
N VAL A 33 17.67 -6.88 -7.12
CA VAL A 33 17.10 -5.56 -7.37
C VAL A 33 17.94 -4.80 -8.38
N ARG A 34 17.29 -4.17 -9.35
CA ARG A 34 17.91 -3.23 -10.28
C ARG A 34 17.95 -1.85 -9.63
N ALA A 35 19.13 -1.26 -9.50
CA ALA A 35 19.32 0.08 -8.99
C ALA A 35 20.41 0.77 -9.82
N GLY A 36 20.11 1.92 -10.38
CA GLY A 36 20.96 2.56 -11.39
C GLY A 36 21.23 1.63 -12.57
N ASP A 37 22.49 1.56 -13.00
CA ASP A 37 22.92 0.68 -14.08
C ASP A 37 23.24 -0.76 -13.64
N GLY A 38 23.09 -1.07 -12.34
CA GLY A 38 23.46 -2.35 -11.77
C GLY A 38 22.27 -3.23 -11.38
N VAL A 39 22.56 -4.54 -11.27
CA VAL A 39 21.67 -5.52 -10.66
C VAL A 39 22.36 -6.08 -9.43
N PHE A 40 21.74 -5.91 -8.27
CA PHE A 40 22.29 -6.29 -6.97
C PHE A 40 21.60 -7.54 -6.45
N ASP A 41 22.40 -8.51 -6.00
CA ASP A 41 21.95 -9.72 -5.32
C ASP A 41 21.69 -9.38 -3.84
N LEU A 42 20.42 -9.43 -3.44
CA LEU A 42 20.01 -9.08 -2.07
C LEU A 42 20.52 -10.08 -1.04
N ARG A 43 20.68 -11.36 -1.42
CA ARG A 43 21.25 -12.37 -0.51
C ARG A 43 22.73 -12.07 -0.22
N LYS A 44 23.51 -11.77 -1.25
CA LYS A 44 24.93 -11.41 -1.09
C LYS A 44 25.09 -10.14 -0.27
N LEU A 45 24.19 -9.16 -0.45
CA LEU A 45 24.16 -7.95 0.38
C LEU A 45 23.93 -8.28 1.87
N VAL A 46 22.97 -9.14 2.17
CA VAL A 46 22.66 -9.55 3.55
C VAL A 46 23.84 -10.31 4.16
N ASP A 47 24.48 -11.21 3.40
CA ASP A 47 25.66 -11.94 3.88
C ASP A 47 26.83 -10.99 4.17
N ASP A 48 27.02 -9.95 3.37
CA ASP A 48 28.01 -8.90 3.60
C ASP A 48 27.73 -8.10 4.88
N LEU A 49 26.49 -7.69 5.07
CA LEU A 49 26.06 -6.96 6.27
C LEU A 49 26.28 -7.82 7.52
N THR A 50 25.89 -9.09 7.47
CA THR A 50 26.07 -10.03 8.59
C THR A 50 27.54 -10.26 8.91
N ARG A 51 28.43 -10.40 7.90
CA ARG A 51 29.89 -10.48 8.11
C ARG A 51 30.48 -9.22 8.76
N ARG A 52 29.85 -8.07 8.54
CA ARG A 52 30.23 -6.80 9.20
C ARG A 52 29.59 -6.61 10.58
N GLY A 53 28.88 -7.62 11.10
CA GLY A 53 28.27 -7.61 12.42
C GLY A 53 26.87 -6.98 12.49
N VAL A 54 26.25 -6.66 11.36
CA VAL A 54 24.85 -6.19 11.32
C VAL A 54 23.93 -7.38 11.52
N GLN A 55 23.03 -7.27 12.49
CA GLN A 55 22.04 -8.31 12.78
C GLN A 55 20.75 -8.05 12.02
N LEU A 56 20.06 -9.12 11.64
CA LEU A 56 18.71 -9.06 11.08
C LEU A 56 17.66 -8.89 12.20
N PRO A 57 16.52 -8.21 11.96
CA PRO A 57 16.05 -7.72 10.66
C PRO A 57 16.80 -6.47 10.17
N VAL A 58 16.81 -6.26 8.85
CA VAL A 58 17.32 -5.02 8.26
C VAL A 58 16.32 -4.44 7.27
N LEU A 59 16.22 -3.12 7.28
CA LEU A 59 15.46 -2.38 6.28
C LEU A 59 16.46 -1.78 5.28
N VAL A 60 16.50 -2.32 4.08
CA VAL A 60 17.35 -1.85 2.98
C VAL A 60 16.62 -0.72 2.25
N ARG A 61 17.29 0.41 2.09
CA ARG A 61 16.78 1.53 1.28
C ARG A 61 17.44 1.52 -0.09
N LEU A 62 16.60 1.60 -1.13
CA LEU A 62 16.98 1.55 -2.53
C LEU A 62 16.87 2.98 -3.10
N ILE A 63 17.91 3.77 -2.90
CA ILE A 63 17.93 5.21 -3.21
C ILE A 63 17.76 5.43 -4.71
N ASP A 64 18.44 4.65 -5.56
CA ASP A 64 18.34 4.77 -7.02
C ASP A 64 16.93 4.43 -7.53
N VAL A 65 16.20 3.55 -6.83
CA VAL A 65 14.79 3.28 -7.14
C VAL A 65 13.93 4.51 -6.88
N LEU A 66 14.19 5.23 -5.78
CA LEU A 66 13.48 6.48 -5.47
C LEU A 66 13.72 7.53 -6.57
N GLN A 67 14.98 7.69 -7.02
CA GLN A 67 15.33 8.58 -8.13
C GLN A 67 14.60 8.18 -9.41
N ALA A 68 14.67 6.91 -9.80
CA ALA A 68 14.00 6.42 -11.02
C ALA A 68 12.48 6.64 -10.98
N ARG A 69 11.85 6.56 -9.79
CA ARG A 69 10.41 6.85 -9.65
C ARG A 69 10.08 8.34 -9.86
N VAL A 70 10.94 9.25 -9.38
CA VAL A 70 10.79 10.69 -9.64
C VAL A 70 10.91 10.97 -11.13
N GLU A 71 11.94 10.45 -11.77
CA GLU A 71 12.19 10.61 -13.22
C GLU A 71 11.05 10.03 -14.06
N ALA A 72 10.55 8.84 -13.71
CA ALA A 72 9.42 8.23 -14.40
C ALA A 72 8.13 9.06 -14.29
N LEU A 73 7.89 9.67 -13.11
CA LEU A 73 6.72 10.52 -12.91
C LEU A 73 6.77 11.76 -13.82
N TYR A 74 7.91 12.46 -13.85
CA TYR A 74 8.08 13.63 -14.69
C TYR A 74 8.11 13.28 -16.19
N GLY A 75 8.74 12.16 -16.55
CA GLY A 75 8.73 11.65 -17.91
C GLY A 75 7.32 11.35 -18.43
N ALA A 76 6.47 10.73 -17.59
CA ALA A 76 5.09 10.43 -17.97
C ALA A 76 4.26 11.70 -18.20
N PHE A 77 4.38 12.70 -17.32
CA PHE A 77 3.69 13.98 -17.50
C PHE A 77 4.26 14.80 -18.67
N GLY A 78 5.59 14.75 -18.90
CA GLY A 78 6.23 15.40 -20.04
C GLY A 78 5.73 14.84 -21.38
N SER A 79 5.75 13.51 -21.53
CA SER A 79 5.24 12.86 -22.74
C SER A 79 3.75 13.11 -22.98
N ALA A 80 2.94 13.06 -21.92
CA ALA A 80 1.51 13.36 -22.04
C ALA A 80 1.25 14.84 -22.40
N ALA A 81 2.07 15.77 -21.88
CA ALA A 81 1.96 17.19 -22.22
C ALA A 81 2.32 17.46 -23.69
N GLU A 82 3.36 16.81 -24.21
CA GLU A 82 3.72 16.89 -25.64
C GLU A 82 2.61 16.33 -26.53
N GLU A 83 2.09 15.13 -26.20
CA GLU A 83 1.03 14.48 -26.98
C GLU A 83 -0.27 15.29 -27.04
N LEU A 84 -0.64 15.93 -25.91
CA LEU A 84 -1.87 16.71 -25.77
C LEU A 84 -1.70 18.21 -26.09
N GLU A 85 -0.50 18.64 -26.50
CA GLU A 85 -0.15 20.06 -26.68
C GLU A 85 -0.53 20.91 -25.45
N TYR A 86 -0.38 20.33 -24.24
CA TYR A 86 -0.74 21.00 -22.99
C TYR A 86 0.21 22.13 -22.67
N GLN A 87 -0.32 23.35 -22.49
CA GLN A 87 0.48 24.57 -22.36
C GLN A 87 0.91 24.88 -20.92
N GLY A 88 0.29 24.25 -19.92
CA GLY A 88 0.62 24.42 -18.51
C GLY A 88 1.83 23.59 -18.08
N ALA A 89 2.45 23.96 -16.97
CA ALA A 89 3.54 23.17 -16.39
C ALA A 89 3.01 22.01 -15.52
N TYR A 90 3.89 21.05 -15.26
CA TYR A 90 3.67 20.02 -14.23
C TYR A 90 4.61 20.27 -13.03
N ARG A 91 4.09 20.16 -11.81
CA ARG A 91 4.83 20.21 -10.55
C ARG A 91 4.42 19.06 -9.63
N GLY A 92 5.35 18.14 -9.39
CA GLY A 92 5.16 17.12 -8.37
C GLY A 92 5.36 17.71 -6.98
N VAL A 93 4.63 17.20 -6.00
CA VAL A 93 4.78 17.56 -4.59
C VAL A 93 4.78 16.30 -3.73
N TYR A 94 5.72 16.19 -2.80
CA TYR A 94 5.81 15.05 -1.90
C TYR A 94 5.21 15.36 -0.53
N PRO A 95 4.14 14.66 -0.14
CA PRO A 95 3.61 14.75 1.21
C PRO A 95 4.55 14.08 2.20
N ILE A 96 5.20 14.84 3.06
CA ILE A 96 6.23 14.29 3.96
C ILE A 96 5.69 13.25 4.95
N LYS A 97 4.39 13.30 5.27
CA LYS A 97 3.70 12.30 6.12
C LYS A 97 3.82 10.87 5.59
N VAL A 98 4.03 10.67 4.29
CA VAL A 98 4.15 9.34 3.67
C VAL A 98 5.41 8.62 4.14
N ASN A 99 6.55 9.32 4.16
CA ASN A 99 7.77 8.88 4.83
C ASN A 99 8.60 10.11 5.19
N GLN A 100 8.56 10.50 6.47
CA GLN A 100 9.21 11.70 6.99
C GLN A 100 10.66 11.48 7.46
N GLN A 101 11.24 10.30 7.21
CA GLN A 101 12.62 10.04 7.58
C GLN A 101 13.55 11.00 6.85
N ARG A 102 14.44 11.65 7.60
CA ARG A 102 15.30 12.71 7.09
C ARG A 102 16.02 12.33 5.81
N HIS A 103 16.70 11.19 5.77
CA HIS A 103 17.46 10.75 4.59
C HIS A 103 16.57 10.54 3.35
N VAL A 104 15.33 10.05 3.50
CA VAL A 104 14.40 9.88 2.38
C VAL A 104 13.99 11.24 1.80
N VAL A 105 13.70 12.21 2.67
CA VAL A 105 13.31 13.57 2.23
C VAL A 105 14.51 14.31 1.62
N GLU A 106 15.71 14.19 2.21
CA GLU A 106 16.95 14.78 1.67
C GLU A 106 17.27 14.24 0.28
N ASP A 107 17.24 12.92 0.08
CA ASP A 107 17.51 12.28 -1.20
C ASP A 107 16.46 12.69 -2.24
N LEU A 108 15.17 12.67 -1.87
CA LEU A 108 14.10 13.08 -2.77
C LEU A 108 14.24 14.53 -3.23
N VAL A 109 14.54 15.46 -2.31
CA VAL A 109 14.78 16.87 -2.64
C VAL A 109 16.01 17.03 -3.53
N ALA A 110 17.08 16.23 -3.32
CA ALA A 110 18.27 16.28 -4.14
C ALA A 110 18.01 15.82 -5.58
N PHE A 111 17.36 14.66 -5.76
CA PHE A 111 17.06 14.11 -7.09
C PHE A 111 16.05 14.94 -7.88
N SER A 112 15.11 15.54 -7.19
CA SER A 112 14.02 16.29 -7.81
C SER A 112 14.32 17.77 -8.05
N LYS A 113 15.52 18.24 -7.68
CA LYS A 113 15.94 19.64 -7.88
C LYS A 113 15.79 20.14 -9.32
N PRO A 114 16.12 19.37 -10.39
CA PRO A 114 15.92 19.83 -11.77
C PRO A 114 14.46 20.12 -12.13
N TYR A 115 13.52 19.58 -11.35
CA TYR A 115 12.08 19.66 -11.60
C TYR A 115 11.37 20.67 -10.68
N HIS A 116 12.08 21.35 -9.78
CA HIS A 116 11.49 22.21 -8.75
C HIS A 116 10.39 21.51 -7.95
N PHE A 117 10.66 20.27 -7.57
CA PHE A 117 9.69 19.42 -6.88
C PHE A 117 9.37 19.96 -5.49
N GLY A 118 8.08 20.08 -5.18
CA GLY A 118 7.61 20.65 -3.94
C GLY A 118 7.49 19.64 -2.79
N LEU A 119 7.19 20.17 -1.62
CA LEU A 119 6.85 19.39 -0.42
C LEU A 119 5.50 19.83 0.14
N GLU A 120 4.70 18.88 0.62
CA GLU A 120 3.44 19.14 1.32
C GLU A 120 3.60 18.84 2.80
N CYS A 121 2.98 19.67 3.63
CA CYS A 121 2.88 19.51 5.08
C CYS A 121 1.44 19.72 5.57
N GLY A 122 1.00 18.82 6.45
CA GLY A 122 -0.33 18.89 7.07
C GLY A 122 -0.33 19.30 8.55
N SER A 123 0.84 19.73 9.08
CA SER A 123 0.97 20.14 10.48
C SER A 123 2.15 21.12 10.68
N LYS A 124 2.15 21.84 11.82
CA LYS A 124 3.26 22.75 12.17
C LYS A 124 4.64 22.07 12.22
N PRO A 125 4.81 20.93 12.88
CA PRO A 125 6.09 20.21 12.87
C PRO A 125 6.55 19.83 11.47
N GLU A 126 5.63 19.40 10.62
CA GLU A 126 5.94 19.10 9.22
C GLU A 126 6.38 20.32 8.44
N LEU A 127 5.74 21.49 8.64
CA LEU A 127 6.19 22.74 8.01
C LEU A 127 7.63 23.08 8.38
N LEU A 128 8.01 22.91 9.65
CA LEU A 128 9.39 23.14 10.07
C LEU A 128 10.38 22.21 9.36
N VAL A 129 10.02 20.93 9.19
CA VAL A 129 10.82 19.97 8.41
C VAL A 129 10.93 20.43 6.96
N VAL A 130 9.82 20.76 6.32
CA VAL A 130 9.79 21.23 4.93
C VAL A 130 10.68 22.45 4.72
N LEU A 131 10.59 23.44 5.60
CA LEU A 131 11.40 24.67 5.52
C LEU A 131 12.89 24.41 5.73
N ALA A 132 13.25 23.41 6.54
CA ALA A 132 14.64 23.00 6.73
C ALA A 132 15.21 22.24 5.51
N MET A 133 14.39 21.45 4.83
CA MET A 133 14.80 20.58 3.73
C MET A 133 14.76 21.28 2.36
N SER A 134 13.66 21.96 2.04
CA SER A 134 13.51 22.65 0.76
C SER A 134 14.21 24.00 0.77
N LYS A 135 15.19 24.16 -0.12
CA LYS A 135 15.93 25.43 -0.30
C LYS A 135 15.65 26.09 -1.65
N ASP A 136 14.98 25.39 -2.55
CA ASP A 136 14.62 25.89 -3.86
C ASP A 136 13.47 26.91 -3.76
N PRO A 137 13.63 28.16 -4.19
CA PRO A 137 12.58 29.18 -4.11
C PRO A 137 11.42 28.92 -5.09
N GLU A 138 11.64 28.13 -6.15
CA GLU A 138 10.60 27.79 -7.12
C GLU A 138 9.78 26.56 -6.70
N ALA A 139 10.32 25.71 -5.81
CA ALA A 139 9.63 24.55 -5.31
C ALA A 139 8.43 24.95 -4.44
N LEU A 140 7.28 24.33 -4.70
CA LEU A 140 6.06 24.57 -3.93
C LEU A 140 6.19 24.05 -2.49
N VAL A 141 5.72 24.85 -1.55
CA VAL A 141 5.46 24.44 -0.17
C VAL A 141 3.95 24.49 0.05
N LEU A 142 3.29 23.33 0.02
CA LEU A 142 1.84 23.24 0.20
C LEU A 142 1.50 23.00 1.68
N CYS A 143 0.71 23.90 2.24
CA CYS A 143 0.24 23.82 3.62
C CYS A 143 -1.22 23.35 3.63
N ASN A 144 -1.40 22.02 3.74
CA ASN A 144 -2.70 21.35 3.81
C ASN A 144 -3.11 21.05 5.27
N GLY A 145 -4.21 20.36 5.46
CA GLY A 145 -4.72 19.97 6.77
C GLY A 145 -5.28 21.15 7.56
N TYR A 146 -5.73 20.90 8.78
CA TYR A 146 -6.23 21.93 9.67
C TYR A 146 -5.09 22.83 10.18
N LYS A 147 -5.27 24.14 10.08
CA LYS A 147 -4.25 25.13 10.45
C LYS A 147 -4.74 26.04 11.59
N ASP A 148 -4.01 26.01 12.69
CA ASP A 148 -4.18 27.04 13.74
C ASP A 148 -3.40 28.33 13.38
N ALA A 149 -3.61 29.38 14.17
CA ALA A 149 -2.97 30.67 13.98
C ALA A 149 -1.44 30.60 13.89
N GLY A 150 -0.79 29.73 14.68
CA GLY A 150 0.66 29.56 14.66
C GLY A 150 1.16 28.88 13.37
N PHE A 151 0.41 27.93 12.81
CA PHE A 151 0.73 27.31 11.53
C PHE A 151 0.61 28.34 10.39
N ILE A 152 -0.50 29.10 10.36
CA ILE A 152 -0.73 30.15 9.37
C ILE A 152 0.37 31.23 9.43
N GLU A 153 0.72 31.67 10.64
CA GLU A 153 1.78 32.66 10.84
C GLU A 153 3.12 32.17 10.28
N MET A 154 3.54 30.95 10.59
CA MET A 154 4.77 30.35 10.05
C MET A 154 4.73 30.23 8.52
N ALA A 155 3.60 29.85 7.93
CA ALA A 155 3.44 29.75 6.50
C ALA A 155 3.59 31.13 5.82
N LEU A 156 3.01 32.18 6.39
CA LEU A 156 3.16 33.56 5.90
C LEU A 156 4.59 34.10 6.07
N ILE A 157 5.24 33.79 7.20
CA ILE A 157 6.65 34.14 7.41
C ILE A 157 7.53 33.43 6.37
N SER A 158 7.25 32.16 6.05
CA SER A 158 8.02 31.45 5.03
C SER A 158 7.95 32.13 3.66
N ARG A 159 6.77 32.66 3.28
CA ARG A 159 6.63 33.47 2.08
C ARG A 159 7.49 34.76 2.15
N LYS A 160 7.50 35.44 3.29
CA LYS A 160 8.32 36.63 3.51
C LYS A 160 9.81 36.33 3.38
N LEU A 161 10.21 35.06 3.64
CA LEU A 161 11.56 34.57 3.44
C LEU A 161 11.83 34.06 1.99
N GLY A 162 10.90 34.30 1.07
CA GLY A 162 11.05 33.95 -0.35
C GLY A 162 10.71 32.51 -0.72
N ARG A 163 9.97 31.81 0.13
CA ARG A 163 9.47 30.46 -0.21
C ARG A 163 8.16 30.56 -1.01
N ASN A 164 7.99 29.66 -1.96
CA ASN A 164 6.75 29.55 -2.74
C ASN A 164 5.69 28.77 -1.95
N THR A 165 5.18 29.39 -0.88
CA THR A 165 4.25 28.76 0.07
C THR A 165 2.82 29.10 -0.28
N ILE A 166 1.97 28.07 -0.40
CA ILE A 166 0.52 28.17 -0.63
C ILE A 166 -0.21 27.61 0.59
N ILE A 167 -1.17 28.37 1.10
CA ILE A 167 -2.01 27.99 2.25
C ILE A 167 -3.35 27.49 1.72
N THR A 168 -3.59 26.19 1.78
CA THR A 168 -4.84 25.56 1.30
C THR A 168 -5.91 25.65 2.37
N ILE A 169 -6.99 26.37 2.11
CA ILE A 169 -8.15 26.48 3.01
C ILE A 169 -8.93 25.16 3.02
N GLU A 170 -8.95 24.52 4.17
CA GLU A 170 -9.62 23.24 4.39
C GLU A 170 -10.91 23.38 5.23
N GLN A 171 -11.04 24.51 5.94
CA GLN A 171 -12.19 24.89 6.75
C GLN A 171 -12.51 26.37 6.50
N ALA A 172 -13.80 26.71 6.40
CA ALA A 172 -14.21 28.10 6.12
C ALA A 172 -13.67 29.12 7.14
N SER A 173 -13.52 28.72 8.41
CA SER A 173 -12.99 29.56 9.48
C SER A 173 -11.50 29.90 9.34
N GLU A 174 -10.73 29.16 8.53
CA GLU A 174 -9.31 29.42 8.32
C GLU A 174 -9.07 30.70 7.51
N LEU A 175 -9.99 31.05 6.60
CA LEU A 175 -9.84 32.23 5.74
C LEU A 175 -9.70 33.51 6.56
N GLU A 176 -10.54 33.70 7.55
CA GLU A 176 -10.52 34.89 8.40
C GLU A 176 -9.18 35.01 9.14
N ALA A 177 -8.70 33.90 9.72
CA ALA A 177 -7.40 33.86 10.39
C ALA A 177 -6.23 34.14 9.42
N VAL A 178 -6.28 33.62 8.19
CA VAL A 178 -5.25 33.91 7.16
C VAL A 178 -5.22 35.38 6.82
N LEU A 179 -6.36 36.03 6.61
CA LEU A 179 -6.44 37.44 6.27
C LEU A 179 -6.00 38.33 7.42
N GLU A 180 -6.44 38.06 8.65
CA GLU A 180 -6.02 38.82 9.85
C GLU A 180 -4.51 38.74 10.08
N ILE A 181 -3.94 37.55 10.04
CA ILE A 181 -2.50 37.36 10.27
C ILE A 181 -1.69 37.95 9.12
N SER A 182 -2.17 37.83 7.88
CA SER A 182 -1.58 38.41 6.68
C SER A 182 -1.46 39.93 6.81
N GLU A 183 -2.53 40.61 7.24
CA GLU A 183 -2.55 42.02 7.49
C GLU A 183 -1.55 42.44 8.60
N ARG A 184 -1.53 41.69 9.70
CA ARG A 184 -0.59 41.93 10.82
C ARG A 184 0.88 41.78 10.41
N ILE A 185 1.21 40.79 9.57
CA ILE A 185 2.58 40.51 9.09
C ILE A 185 2.96 41.45 7.94
N GLY A 186 1.99 42.00 7.22
CA GLY A 186 2.18 42.86 6.07
C GLY A 186 2.66 42.11 4.82
N ILE A 187 2.08 40.93 4.54
CA ILE A 187 2.34 40.14 3.33
C ILE A 187 1.07 39.53 2.80
N ASP A 188 0.84 39.61 1.50
CA ASP A 188 -0.29 38.93 0.87
C ASP A 188 -0.06 37.40 0.84
N PRO A 189 -1.06 36.60 1.26
CA PRO A 189 -1.00 35.17 1.15
C PRO A 189 -1.13 34.73 -0.32
N VAL A 190 -0.62 33.55 -0.65
CA VAL A 190 -1.15 32.77 -1.77
C VAL A 190 -2.07 31.71 -1.17
N ILE A 191 -3.31 31.76 -1.57
CA ILE A 191 -4.38 30.91 -1.03
C ILE A 191 -4.71 29.82 -2.03
N GLY A 192 -4.76 28.58 -1.53
CA GLY A 192 -5.45 27.49 -2.16
C GLY A 192 -6.82 27.25 -1.52
N VAL A 193 -7.74 26.67 -2.23
CA VAL A 193 -9.00 26.19 -1.68
C VAL A 193 -9.17 24.71 -1.98
N ARG A 194 -9.50 23.91 -0.97
CA ARG A 194 -9.82 22.49 -1.18
C ARG A 194 -11.31 22.33 -1.41
N ALA A 195 -11.68 21.77 -2.56
CA ALA A 195 -13.06 21.46 -2.91
C ALA A 195 -13.44 20.04 -2.47
N LYS A 196 -14.63 19.90 -1.88
CA LYS A 196 -15.32 18.62 -1.77
C LYS A 196 -15.96 18.31 -3.11
N LEU A 197 -15.55 17.21 -3.73
CA LEU A 197 -16.13 16.75 -4.99
C LEU A 197 -17.35 15.87 -4.74
N ALA A 198 -18.31 15.90 -5.66
CA ALA A 198 -19.43 14.96 -5.67
C ALA A 198 -18.97 13.56 -6.09
N SER A 199 -17.93 13.49 -6.90
CA SER A 199 -17.26 12.25 -7.29
C SER A 199 -16.70 11.53 -6.07
N LYS A 200 -17.04 10.25 -5.91
CA LYS A 200 -16.55 9.42 -4.81
C LYS A 200 -15.31 8.65 -5.22
N GLY A 201 -14.33 8.59 -4.34
CA GLY A 201 -13.18 7.70 -4.46
C GLY A 201 -13.56 6.21 -4.42
N THR A 202 -12.57 5.35 -4.50
CA THR A 202 -12.72 3.89 -4.37
C THR A 202 -11.87 3.34 -3.26
N GLY A 203 -12.23 2.13 -2.78
CA GLY A 203 -11.44 1.34 -1.86
C GLY A 203 -11.46 1.87 -0.42
N ARG A 204 -10.40 1.57 0.32
CA ARG A 204 -10.29 1.82 1.77
C ARG A 204 -10.39 3.29 2.17
N TRP A 205 -10.15 4.21 1.24
CA TRP A 205 -10.07 5.65 1.48
C TRP A 205 -11.25 6.43 0.88
N GLU A 206 -12.35 5.74 0.52
CA GLU A 206 -13.57 6.37 -0.03
C GLU A 206 -14.12 7.47 0.89
N ALA A 207 -14.04 7.30 2.20
CA ALA A 207 -14.47 8.30 3.19
C ALA A 207 -13.69 9.62 3.16
N SER A 208 -12.56 9.69 2.41
CA SER A 208 -11.77 10.92 2.23
C SER A 208 -12.37 11.88 1.19
N SER A 209 -13.42 11.48 0.47
CA SER A 209 -14.08 12.24 -0.59
C SER A 209 -15.58 12.34 -0.35
N GLY A 210 -16.25 13.24 -1.11
CA GLY A 210 -17.68 13.51 -1.00
C GLY A 210 -18.06 14.50 0.11
N ASP A 211 -19.33 14.81 0.23
CA ASP A 211 -19.88 15.88 1.11
C ASP A 211 -19.55 15.70 2.60
N ARG A 212 -19.33 14.43 3.03
CA ARG A 212 -18.98 14.09 4.43
C ARG A 212 -17.49 14.02 4.71
N ALA A 213 -16.65 14.36 3.73
CA ALA A 213 -15.20 14.39 3.94
C ALA A 213 -14.84 15.31 5.12
N LYS A 214 -13.84 14.90 5.90
CA LYS A 214 -13.34 15.66 7.07
C LYS A 214 -12.84 17.05 6.66
N PHE A 215 -12.25 17.16 5.48
CA PHE A 215 -11.60 18.36 4.97
C PHE A 215 -12.18 18.79 3.63
N GLY A 216 -12.01 20.07 3.34
CA GLY A 216 -12.46 20.72 2.12
C GLY A 216 -13.78 21.47 2.31
N LEU A 217 -14.04 22.39 1.43
CA LEU A 217 -15.20 23.27 1.40
C LEU A 217 -16.26 22.71 0.42
N THR A 218 -17.52 22.87 0.78
CA THR A 218 -18.64 22.69 -0.14
C THR A 218 -18.65 23.80 -1.19
N VAL A 219 -19.33 23.58 -2.32
CA VAL A 219 -19.47 24.61 -3.37
C VAL A 219 -20.03 25.92 -2.81
N ARG A 220 -20.99 25.85 -1.88
CA ARG A 220 -21.56 27.02 -1.22
C ARG A 220 -20.51 27.81 -0.41
N GLU A 221 -19.67 27.09 0.34
CA GLU A 221 -18.58 27.71 1.13
C GLU A 221 -17.51 28.31 0.23
N ILE A 222 -17.20 27.68 -0.91
CA ILE A 222 -16.26 28.22 -1.90
C ILE A 222 -16.80 29.52 -2.50
N VAL A 223 -18.07 29.58 -2.89
CA VAL A 223 -18.70 30.83 -3.40
C VAL A 223 -18.64 31.92 -2.36
N HIS A 224 -18.95 31.61 -1.11
CA HIS A 224 -18.86 32.59 -0.01
C HIS A 224 -17.42 33.07 0.22
N LEU A 225 -16.41 32.16 0.17
CA LEU A 225 -14.99 32.51 0.26
C LEU A 225 -14.60 33.54 -0.81
N ILE A 226 -15.07 33.37 -2.05
CA ILE A 226 -14.82 34.34 -3.14
C ILE A 226 -15.44 35.70 -2.84
N GLU A 227 -16.66 35.73 -2.31
CA GLU A 227 -17.34 36.96 -1.92
C GLU A 227 -16.55 37.71 -0.85
N VAL A 228 -16.12 37.02 0.20
CA VAL A 228 -15.27 37.59 1.27
C VAL A 228 -13.95 38.14 0.71
N LEU A 229 -13.26 37.34 -0.12
CA LEU A 229 -12.00 37.79 -0.74
C LEU A 229 -12.19 39.03 -1.64
N ARG A 230 -13.31 39.10 -2.37
CA ARG A 230 -13.65 40.24 -3.22
C ARG A 230 -13.94 41.49 -2.38
N GLU A 231 -14.74 41.39 -1.33
CA GLU A 231 -15.05 42.48 -0.41
C GLU A 231 -13.79 43.05 0.27
N LYS A 232 -12.83 42.18 0.60
CA LYS A 232 -11.54 42.55 1.17
C LYS A 232 -10.51 43.00 0.14
N GLY A 233 -10.83 43.00 -1.16
CA GLY A 233 -9.88 43.35 -2.24
C GLY A 233 -8.72 42.33 -2.40
N LYS A 234 -8.89 41.10 -1.91
CA LYS A 234 -7.87 40.04 -1.87
C LYS A 234 -8.16 38.86 -2.81
N LEU A 235 -9.10 39.00 -3.75
CA LEU A 235 -9.46 37.91 -4.68
C LEU A 235 -8.26 37.45 -5.52
N HIS A 236 -7.28 38.35 -5.78
CA HIS A 236 -6.04 38.03 -6.48
C HIS A 236 -5.12 37.06 -5.71
N CYS A 237 -5.37 36.86 -4.41
CA CYS A 237 -4.61 35.92 -3.59
C CYS A 237 -5.04 34.45 -3.78
N LEU A 238 -6.23 34.19 -4.36
CA LEU A 238 -6.72 32.84 -4.65
C LEU A 238 -6.10 32.37 -5.96
N GLU A 239 -5.14 31.44 -5.86
CA GLU A 239 -4.36 30.96 -7.01
C GLU A 239 -4.42 29.45 -7.22
N LEU A 240 -4.84 28.66 -6.22
CA LEU A 240 -4.84 27.20 -6.29
C LEU A 240 -6.21 26.60 -5.98
N LEU A 241 -6.64 25.65 -6.80
CA LEU A 241 -7.71 24.71 -6.46
C LEU A 241 -7.07 23.37 -6.11
N HIS A 242 -7.38 22.82 -4.96
CA HIS A 242 -7.00 21.49 -4.52
C HIS A 242 -8.23 20.60 -4.35
N PHE A 243 -8.09 19.32 -4.68
CA PHE A 243 -9.03 18.28 -4.28
C PHE A 243 -8.28 16.97 -4.03
N HIS A 244 -8.89 16.10 -3.24
CA HIS A 244 -8.31 14.80 -2.93
C HIS A 244 -9.39 13.73 -2.92
N ILE A 245 -9.25 12.72 -3.79
CA ILE A 245 -10.24 11.66 -3.97
C ILE A 245 -9.90 10.37 -3.22
N GLY A 246 -8.89 10.40 -2.37
CA GLY A 246 -8.41 9.28 -1.59
C GLY A 246 -7.02 8.82 -2.01
N SER A 247 -6.46 7.88 -1.24
CA SER A 247 -5.19 7.22 -1.56
C SER A 247 -5.48 5.90 -2.28
N GLN A 248 -4.54 5.42 -3.10
CA GLN A 248 -4.66 4.13 -3.79
C GLN A 248 -5.95 4.05 -4.64
N VAL A 249 -6.14 4.99 -5.56
CA VAL A 249 -7.28 4.97 -6.49
C VAL A 249 -7.04 3.90 -7.54
N SER A 250 -7.79 2.81 -7.48
CA SER A 250 -7.57 1.64 -8.32
C SER A 250 -8.16 1.75 -9.74
N ASN A 251 -9.09 2.69 -9.97
CA ASN A 251 -9.83 2.80 -11.22
C ASN A 251 -9.62 4.14 -11.92
N ILE A 252 -9.07 4.09 -13.14
CA ILE A 252 -8.77 5.27 -13.96
C ILE A 252 -10.03 6.07 -14.34
N GLY A 253 -11.16 5.41 -14.56
CA GLY A 253 -12.42 6.08 -14.92
C GLY A 253 -12.94 6.99 -13.81
N LYS A 254 -12.80 6.57 -12.54
CA LYS A 254 -13.14 7.39 -11.38
C LYS A 254 -12.20 8.57 -11.22
N LEU A 255 -10.91 8.35 -11.46
CA LEU A 255 -9.92 9.42 -11.48
C LEU A 255 -10.29 10.49 -12.51
N ARG A 256 -10.55 10.09 -13.76
CA ARG A 256 -10.96 11.03 -14.85
C ARG A 256 -12.19 11.82 -14.47
N GLY A 257 -13.20 11.17 -13.90
CA GLY A 257 -14.42 11.84 -13.45
C GLY A 257 -14.16 12.95 -12.43
N ALA A 258 -13.36 12.65 -11.42
CA ALA A 258 -12.98 13.59 -10.36
C ALA A 258 -12.11 14.75 -10.89
N VAL A 259 -11.11 14.45 -11.73
CA VAL A 259 -10.27 15.50 -12.33
C VAL A 259 -11.10 16.43 -13.21
N ARG A 260 -12.05 15.90 -14.00
CA ARG A 260 -12.96 16.72 -14.82
C ARG A 260 -13.86 17.60 -13.96
N GLU A 261 -14.41 17.09 -12.85
CA GLU A 261 -15.18 17.89 -11.90
C GLU A 261 -14.34 19.02 -11.31
N GLY A 262 -13.11 18.72 -10.85
CA GLY A 262 -12.15 19.71 -10.34
C GLY A 262 -11.80 20.77 -11.38
N ALA A 263 -11.55 20.37 -12.63
CA ALA A 263 -11.27 21.31 -13.72
C ALA A 263 -12.45 22.25 -14.00
N ARG A 264 -13.68 21.77 -13.90
CA ARG A 264 -14.87 22.63 -14.05
C ARG A 264 -15.00 23.63 -12.90
N ILE A 265 -14.72 23.22 -11.66
CA ILE A 265 -14.68 24.14 -10.51
C ILE A 265 -13.59 25.20 -10.74
N TYR A 266 -12.39 24.79 -11.16
CA TYR A 266 -11.29 25.70 -11.48
C TYR A 266 -11.71 26.76 -12.52
N ALA A 267 -12.34 26.32 -13.61
CA ALA A 267 -12.82 27.22 -14.66
C ALA A 267 -13.87 28.22 -14.14
N GLU A 268 -14.75 27.82 -13.24
CA GLU A 268 -15.73 28.72 -12.64
C GLU A 268 -15.10 29.72 -11.68
N LEU A 269 -14.05 29.30 -10.91
CA LEU A 269 -13.31 30.22 -10.04
C LEU A 269 -12.64 31.33 -10.85
N GLU A 270 -12.04 31.00 -11.99
CA GLU A 270 -11.42 31.96 -12.89
C GLU A 270 -12.47 32.92 -13.50
N ARG A 271 -13.61 32.38 -13.95
CA ARG A 271 -14.73 33.17 -14.43
C ARG A 271 -15.27 34.13 -13.35
N MET A 272 -15.21 33.74 -12.09
CA MET A 272 -15.58 34.61 -10.95
C MET A 272 -14.53 35.66 -10.62
N GLY A 273 -13.40 35.69 -11.33
CA GLY A 273 -12.35 36.72 -11.23
C GLY A 273 -11.21 36.37 -10.28
N ALA A 274 -11.10 35.11 -9.83
CA ALA A 274 -9.92 34.64 -9.12
C ALA A 274 -8.73 34.54 -10.09
N LYS A 275 -7.50 34.77 -9.59
CA LYS A 275 -6.28 34.64 -10.39
C LYS A 275 -5.73 33.24 -10.29
N MET A 276 -6.45 32.30 -10.89
CA MET A 276 -6.08 30.89 -10.80
C MET A 276 -4.79 30.57 -11.58
N GLY A 277 -3.88 29.81 -11.01
CA GLY A 277 -2.62 29.40 -11.63
C GLY A 277 -2.31 27.91 -11.45
N TYR A 278 -2.89 27.29 -10.43
CA TYR A 278 -2.58 25.91 -10.06
C TYR A 278 -3.83 25.07 -9.89
N LEU A 279 -3.80 23.87 -10.45
CA LEU A 279 -4.79 22.83 -10.17
C LEU A 279 -4.09 21.62 -9.55
N ASP A 280 -4.29 21.43 -8.25
CA ASP A 280 -3.73 20.34 -7.49
C ASP A 280 -4.75 19.20 -7.40
N VAL A 281 -4.48 18.12 -8.11
CA VAL A 281 -5.34 16.93 -8.14
C VAL A 281 -5.13 16.02 -6.92
N GLY A 282 -4.28 16.46 -5.99
CA GLY A 282 -3.98 15.74 -4.76
C GLY A 282 -3.20 14.45 -4.98
N GLY A 283 -3.35 13.53 -4.02
CA GLY A 283 -2.85 12.18 -4.15
C GLY A 283 -3.83 11.29 -4.94
N GLY A 284 -3.59 10.00 -4.87
CA GLY A 284 -4.50 9.03 -5.51
C GLY A 284 -3.80 8.11 -6.50
N LEU A 285 -2.67 8.53 -7.08
CA LEU A 285 -1.85 7.63 -7.89
C LEU A 285 -1.51 6.39 -7.06
N GLY A 286 -2.08 5.26 -7.48
CA GLY A 286 -1.96 4.00 -6.77
C GLY A 286 -0.71 3.22 -7.16
N VAL A 287 -0.49 2.12 -6.44
CA VAL A 287 0.56 1.14 -6.68
C VAL A 287 -0.09 -0.21 -6.90
N ASP A 288 0.39 -0.94 -7.89
CA ASP A 288 -0.03 -2.30 -8.15
C ASP A 288 0.78 -3.25 -7.26
N TYR A 289 0.33 -3.43 -6.01
CA TYR A 289 1.04 -4.26 -5.02
C TYR A 289 0.95 -5.75 -5.31
N ASP A 290 -0.13 -6.20 -5.94
CA ASP A 290 -0.35 -7.61 -6.24
C ASP A 290 -0.03 -8.00 -7.70
N GLY A 291 0.22 -6.99 -8.55
CA GLY A 291 0.55 -7.22 -9.96
C GLY A 291 -0.63 -7.62 -10.84
N SER A 292 -1.87 -7.61 -10.31
CA SER A 292 -3.06 -8.08 -11.04
C SER A 292 -3.57 -7.10 -12.11
N ARG A 293 -3.13 -5.85 -12.08
CA ARG A 293 -3.61 -4.76 -12.95
C ARG A 293 -5.13 -4.67 -12.99
N SER A 294 -5.74 -4.73 -11.82
CA SER A 294 -7.18 -4.73 -11.64
C SER A 294 -7.65 -3.54 -10.81
N ASP A 295 -8.95 -3.38 -10.65
CA ASP A 295 -9.54 -2.38 -9.76
C ASP A 295 -9.64 -2.85 -8.29
N TYR A 296 -8.97 -3.93 -7.93
CA TYR A 296 -8.86 -4.40 -6.56
C TYR A 296 -8.11 -3.40 -5.67
N SER A 297 -8.43 -3.37 -4.39
CA SER A 297 -7.91 -2.36 -3.45
C SER A 297 -6.38 -2.35 -3.26
N SER A 298 -5.69 -3.44 -3.60
CA SER A 298 -4.23 -3.57 -3.59
C SER A 298 -3.61 -3.51 -4.98
N SER A 299 -4.38 -3.11 -6.00
CA SER A 299 -3.97 -2.99 -7.39
C SER A 299 -4.40 -1.66 -8.01
N ILE A 300 -4.06 -1.46 -9.27
CA ILE A 300 -4.55 -0.38 -10.14
C ILE A 300 -4.75 -0.91 -11.55
N ASN A 301 -5.81 -0.46 -12.23
CA ASN A 301 -6.14 -0.88 -13.60
C ASN A 301 -5.56 0.04 -14.68
N TYR A 302 -4.49 0.78 -14.35
CA TYR A 302 -3.85 1.73 -15.25
C TYR A 302 -2.33 1.80 -15.02
N GLN A 303 -1.63 2.33 -16.00
CA GLN A 303 -0.19 2.62 -15.92
C GLN A 303 0.06 4.10 -15.59
N LEU A 304 1.30 4.42 -15.22
CA LEU A 304 1.69 5.80 -14.89
C LEU A 304 1.50 6.77 -16.08
N SER A 305 1.77 6.33 -17.30
CA SER A 305 1.53 7.11 -18.54
C SER A 305 0.05 7.39 -18.75
N GLU A 306 -0.82 6.39 -18.52
CA GLU A 306 -2.27 6.54 -18.62
C GLU A 306 -2.83 7.48 -17.56
N TYR A 307 -2.25 7.45 -16.33
CA TYR A 307 -2.57 8.40 -15.27
C TYR A 307 -2.26 9.83 -15.69
N ALA A 308 -1.02 10.09 -16.15
CA ALA A 308 -0.59 11.42 -16.56
C ALA A 308 -1.42 11.95 -17.72
N PHE A 309 -1.66 11.12 -18.74
CA PHE A 309 -2.52 11.45 -19.87
C PHE A 309 -3.95 11.77 -19.42
N ALA A 310 -4.56 10.93 -18.59
CA ALA A 310 -5.93 11.13 -18.11
C ALA A 310 -6.11 12.43 -17.30
N VAL A 311 -5.09 12.80 -16.51
CA VAL A 311 -5.10 14.06 -15.75
C VAL A 311 -5.03 15.26 -16.71
N LEU A 312 -4.02 15.30 -17.59
CA LEU A 312 -3.81 16.44 -18.49
C LEU A 312 -4.93 16.59 -19.52
N GLU A 313 -5.41 15.47 -20.12
CA GLU A 313 -6.54 15.47 -21.05
C GLU A 313 -7.80 16.04 -20.41
N SER A 314 -8.13 15.58 -19.18
CA SER A 314 -9.33 16.02 -18.48
C SER A 314 -9.32 17.52 -18.16
N ILE A 315 -8.14 18.06 -17.82
CA ILE A 315 -7.97 19.48 -17.50
C ILE A 315 -7.93 20.33 -18.78
N GLY A 316 -7.09 19.93 -19.75
CA GLY A 316 -6.94 20.63 -21.03
C GLY A 316 -8.27 20.77 -21.77
N THR A 317 -9.02 19.68 -21.90
CA THR A 317 -10.36 19.70 -22.55
C THR A 317 -11.28 20.76 -21.92
N VAL A 318 -11.33 20.85 -20.59
CA VAL A 318 -12.21 21.83 -19.91
C VAL A 318 -11.69 23.26 -20.12
N CYS A 319 -10.38 23.47 -20.09
CA CYS A 319 -9.80 24.80 -20.31
C CYS A 319 -10.02 25.27 -21.76
N ASP A 320 -9.81 24.40 -22.75
CA ASP A 320 -10.03 24.69 -24.16
C ASP A 320 -11.50 25.02 -24.46
N GLU A 321 -12.44 24.19 -23.93
CA GLU A 321 -13.90 24.46 -24.04
C GLU A 321 -14.29 25.85 -23.51
N ARG A 322 -13.53 26.40 -22.58
CA ARG A 322 -13.81 27.69 -21.90
C ARG A 322 -12.90 28.83 -22.36
N GLY A 323 -11.94 28.55 -23.22
CA GLY A 323 -10.94 29.53 -23.70
C GLY A 323 -10.03 30.03 -22.59
N LEU A 324 -9.70 29.16 -21.62
CA LEU A 324 -8.84 29.47 -20.48
C LEU A 324 -7.41 29.00 -20.73
N THR A 325 -6.45 29.66 -20.11
CA THR A 325 -5.07 29.20 -20.06
C THR A 325 -4.97 27.90 -19.23
N HIS A 326 -4.18 26.93 -19.70
CA HIS A 326 -3.95 25.71 -18.96
C HIS A 326 -3.21 25.98 -17.65
N PRO A 327 -3.71 25.50 -16.48
CA PRO A 327 -3.04 25.68 -15.21
C PRO A 327 -1.74 24.88 -15.09
N THR A 328 -0.88 25.26 -14.18
CA THR A 328 0.13 24.35 -13.65
C THR A 328 -0.57 23.21 -12.90
N VAL A 329 -0.37 21.98 -13.37
CA VAL A 329 -0.92 20.79 -12.70
C VAL A 329 -0.01 20.37 -11.58
N VAL A 330 -0.58 20.15 -10.40
CA VAL A 330 0.13 19.65 -9.22
C VAL A 330 -0.42 18.26 -8.84
N THR A 331 0.47 17.35 -8.44
CA THR A 331 0.07 16.05 -7.86
C THR A 331 0.84 15.77 -6.57
N GLU A 332 0.17 15.14 -5.61
CA GLU A 332 0.73 14.72 -4.32
C GLU A 332 1.00 13.21 -4.29
N SER A 333 1.81 12.70 -5.22
CA SER A 333 1.97 11.26 -5.53
C SER A 333 2.96 10.53 -4.60
N GLY A 334 2.89 10.74 -3.28
CA GLY A 334 3.86 10.22 -2.32
C GLY A 334 4.00 8.69 -2.31
N ARG A 335 2.90 7.95 -2.25
CA ARG A 335 2.90 6.47 -2.24
C ARG A 335 3.64 5.91 -3.46
N ALA A 336 3.32 6.37 -4.65
CA ALA A 336 3.89 5.89 -5.91
C ALA A 336 5.41 6.12 -6.02
N LEU A 337 5.94 7.13 -5.31
CA LEU A 337 7.36 7.40 -5.27
C LEU A 337 8.12 6.44 -4.34
N VAL A 338 7.59 6.17 -3.14
CA VAL A 338 8.36 5.46 -2.10
C VAL A 338 8.05 3.98 -1.96
N ALA A 339 6.96 3.46 -2.55
CA ALA A 339 6.50 2.09 -2.30
C ALA A 339 7.56 1.02 -2.62
N HIS A 340 8.32 1.18 -3.70
CA HIS A 340 9.33 0.22 -4.14
C HIS A 340 10.75 0.54 -3.64
N SER A 341 10.94 1.63 -2.90
CA SER A 341 12.27 2.13 -2.50
C SER A 341 12.83 1.46 -1.26
N SER A 342 12.17 0.44 -0.71
CA SER A 342 12.68 -0.27 0.46
C SER A 342 12.27 -1.73 0.52
N VAL A 343 13.16 -2.55 1.08
CA VAL A 343 12.96 -3.97 1.33
C VAL A 343 13.25 -4.27 2.79
N LEU A 344 12.31 -4.93 3.47
CA LEU A 344 12.52 -5.44 4.82
C LEU A 344 12.94 -6.90 4.73
N VAL A 345 14.14 -7.21 5.23
CA VAL A 345 14.67 -8.57 5.28
C VAL A 345 14.51 -9.12 6.69
N LEU A 346 13.78 -10.22 6.80
CA LEU A 346 13.44 -10.87 8.07
C LEU A 346 14.14 -12.22 8.17
N PRO A 347 14.76 -12.56 9.32
CA PRO A 347 15.24 -13.91 9.56
C PRO A 347 14.11 -14.78 10.12
N VAL A 348 13.99 -16.00 9.63
CA VAL A 348 13.19 -17.04 10.26
C VAL A 348 13.98 -17.59 11.46
N MET A 349 13.39 -17.50 12.65
CA MET A 349 14.01 -17.92 13.91
C MET A 349 13.66 -19.36 14.28
N ALA A 350 12.42 -19.75 14.00
CA ALA A 350 11.90 -21.08 14.29
C ALA A 350 10.71 -21.39 13.38
N VAL A 351 10.38 -22.65 13.26
CA VAL A 351 9.18 -23.11 12.58
C VAL A 351 8.41 -24.08 13.49
N SER A 352 7.15 -23.77 13.73
CA SER A 352 6.20 -24.72 14.33
C SER A 352 5.48 -25.44 13.20
N ARG A 353 5.62 -26.77 13.15
CA ARG A 353 4.96 -27.61 12.16
C ARG A 353 3.51 -27.82 12.54
N ALA A 354 2.61 -27.61 11.60
CA ALA A 354 1.19 -27.90 11.81
C ALA A 354 0.94 -29.41 11.95
N ILE A 355 1.73 -30.22 11.26
CA ILE A 355 1.68 -31.67 11.34
C ILE A 355 3.02 -32.16 11.90
N ASP A 356 2.97 -32.90 13.00
CA ASP A 356 4.11 -33.61 13.51
C ASP A 356 4.50 -34.73 12.51
N ALA A 357 5.78 -34.79 12.15
CA ALA A 357 6.32 -35.84 11.29
C ALA A 357 6.44 -37.20 12.01
N SER A 358 6.11 -37.26 13.31
CA SER A 358 6.11 -38.52 14.06
C SER A 358 5.14 -39.53 13.47
N PRO A 359 5.50 -40.80 13.39
CA PRO A 359 4.60 -41.85 12.94
C PRO A 359 3.34 -41.86 13.80
N LEU A 360 2.19 -42.04 13.16
CA LEU A 360 0.95 -42.22 13.90
C LEU A 360 1.06 -43.40 14.87
N PRO A 361 0.45 -43.30 16.07
CA PRO A 361 0.42 -44.38 17.03
C PRO A 361 -0.18 -45.67 16.42
N MET A 362 0.36 -46.81 16.78
CA MET A 362 -0.23 -48.12 16.40
C MET A 362 -1.62 -48.24 17.02
N VAL A 363 -2.55 -48.73 16.23
CA VAL A 363 -3.93 -49.00 16.67
C VAL A 363 -4.17 -50.50 16.72
N ASP A 364 -4.53 -50.99 17.89
CA ASP A 364 -4.82 -52.40 18.18
C ASP A 364 -6.23 -52.58 18.74
N GLU A 365 -6.57 -53.79 19.17
CA GLU A 365 -7.88 -54.12 19.73
C GLU A 365 -8.11 -53.45 21.10
N ASP A 366 -7.05 -53.19 21.85
CA ASP A 366 -7.07 -52.58 23.18
C ASP A 366 -7.17 -51.06 23.11
N SER A 367 -6.92 -50.47 21.94
CA SER A 367 -7.05 -49.02 21.73
C SER A 367 -8.48 -48.52 21.97
N ALA A 368 -8.63 -47.28 22.46
CA ALA A 368 -9.94 -46.68 22.68
C ALA A 368 -10.81 -46.72 21.42
N ALA A 369 -12.12 -46.89 21.60
CA ALA A 369 -13.06 -47.00 20.47
C ALA A 369 -13.03 -45.80 19.53
N SER A 370 -12.85 -44.59 20.10
CA SER A 370 -12.65 -43.32 19.38
C SER A 370 -11.40 -43.33 18.48
N VAL A 371 -10.28 -43.87 18.99
CA VAL A 371 -9.02 -44.00 18.24
C VAL A 371 -9.20 -44.95 17.07
N ARG A 372 -9.81 -46.14 17.31
CA ARG A 372 -10.10 -47.11 16.25
C ARG A 372 -11.05 -46.54 15.19
N LYS A 373 -12.03 -45.71 15.62
CA LYS A 373 -12.99 -45.08 14.71
C LYS A 373 -12.30 -44.06 13.81
N VAL A 374 -11.50 -43.11 14.34
CA VAL A 374 -10.82 -42.10 13.52
C VAL A 374 -9.77 -42.71 12.59
N ALA A 375 -9.06 -43.78 13.02
CA ALA A 375 -8.13 -44.52 12.19
C ALA A 375 -8.81 -45.21 10.98
N LYS A 376 -10.01 -45.74 11.17
CA LYS A 376 -10.82 -46.30 10.06
C LYS A 376 -11.24 -45.20 9.09
N ILE A 377 -11.69 -44.04 9.59
CA ILE A 377 -12.09 -42.92 8.77
C ILE A 377 -10.89 -42.43 7.93
N LEU A 378 -9.69 -42.29 8.52
CA LEU A 378 -8.48 -41.92 7.81
C LEU A 378 -8.18 -42.87 6.62
N ASN A 379 -8.35 -44.18 6.80
CA ASN A 379 -8.11 -45.16 5.74
C ASN A 379 -9.15 -45.07 4.60
N TRP A 380 -10.34 -44.58 4.89
CA TRP A 380 -11.44 -44.46 3.95
C TRP A 380 -11.39 -43.16 3.10
N VAL A 381 -10.52 -42.19 3.41
CA VAL A 381 -10.40 -40.93 2.68
C VAL A 381 -9.99 -41.15 1.23
N THR A 382 -10.87 -40.74 0.32
CA THR A 382 -10.69 -40.64 -1.13
C THR A 382 -11.28 -39.29 -1.58
N LEU A 383 -11.06 -38.87 -2.82
CA LEU A 383 -11.66 -37.65 -3.35
C LEU A 383 -13.19 -37.60 -3.16
N ARG A 384 -13.87 -38.76 -3.40
CA ARG A 384 -15.33 -38.89 -3.29
C ARG A 384 -15.83 -38.84 -1.84
N THR A 385 -15.05 -39.29 -0.89
CA THR A 385 -15.45 -39.43 0.52
C THR A 385 -14.83 -38.37 1.42
N ALA A 386 -14.01 -37.48 0.88
CA ALA A 386 -13.20 -36.53 1.65
C ALA A 386 -14.02 -35.63 2.59
N LEU A 387 -15.13 -35.09 2.12
CA LEU A 387 -15.99 -34.20 2.92
C LEU A 387 -16.70 -34.99 4.05
N GLU A 388 -17.26 -36.17 3.73
CA GLU A 388 -17.92 -37.02 4.72
C GLU A 388 -16.93 -37.53 5.76
N ALA A 389 -15.74 -37.99 5.33
CA ALA A 389 -14.67 -38.39 6.24
C ALA A 389 -14.21 -37.26 7.18
N TYR A 390 -14.15 -36.03 6.68
CA TYR A 390 -13.83 -34.89 7.50
C TYR A 390 -14.89 -34.65 8.59
N HIS A 391 -16.19 -34.66 8.23
CA HIS A 391 -17.27 -34.48 9.20
C HIS A 391 -17.28 -35.60 10.26
N ASP A 392 -17.15 -36.84 9.84
CA ASP A 392 -17.07 -37.98 10.75
C ASP A 392 -15.88 -37.86 11.71
N ALA A 393 -14.75 -37.36 11.24
CA ALA A 393 -13.57 -37.13 12.09
C ALA A 393 -13.76 -35.96 13.06
N VAL A 394 -14.43 -34.89 12.65
CA VAL A 394 -14.82 -33.78 13.53
C VAL A 394 -15.72 -34.28 14.65
N ASP A 395 -16.73 -35.08 14.33
CA ASP A 395 -17.65 -35.66 15.33
C ASP A 395 -16.90 -36.50 16.37
N VAL A 396 -15.93 -37.31 15.93
CA VAL A 396 -15.09 -38.11 16.85
C VAL A 396 -14.25 -37.22 17.75
N LYS A 397 -13.64 -36.20 17.19
CA LYS A 397 -12.81 -35.22 17.93
C LYS A 397 -13.64 -34.49 18.98
N ASP A 398 -14.83 -34.04 18.62
CA ASP A 398 -15.74 -33.31 19.52
C ASP A 398 -16.29 -34.22 20.61
N GLU A 399 -16.56 -35.48 20.30
CA GLU A 399 -16.97 -36.49 21.30
C GLU A 399 -15.86 -36.70 22.33
N VAL A 400 -14.62 -36.90 21.88
CA VAL A 400 -13.48 -37.10 22.79
C VAL A 400 -13.22 -35.83 23.61
N MET A 401 -13.36 -34.64 23.04
CA MET A 401 -13.23 -33.41 23.78
C MET A 401 -14.28 -33.28 24.90
N ARG A 402 -15.54 -33.59 24.63
CA ARG A 402 -16.60 -33.58 25.65
C ARG A 402 -16.31 -34.60 26.76
N ARG A 403 -15.87 -35.79 26.41
CA ARG A 403 -15.50 -36.85 27.37
C ARG A 403 -14.27 -36.44 28.20
N PHE A 404 -13.30 -35.78 27.59
CA PHE A 404 -12.13 -35.25 28.29
C PHE A 404 -12.53 -34.19 29.34
N LEU A 405 -13.42 -33.27 28.98
CA LEU A 405 -13.92 -32.23 29.90
C LEU A 405 -14.72 -32.82 31.10
N THR A 406 -15.35 -34.00 30.93
CA THR A 406 -16.06 -34.70 32.01
C THR A 406 -15.19 -35.72 32.74
N GLY A 407 -13.89 -35.82 32.40
CA GLY A 407 -12.96 -36.76 33.05
C GLY A 407 -13.11 -38.24 32.59
N SER A 408 -13.88 -38.49 31.52
CA SER A 408 -14.14 -39.87 31.02
C SER A 408 -13.27 -40.23 29.81
N ALA A 409 -12.43 -39.35 29.30
CA ALA A 409 -11.37 -39.63 28.36
C ALA A 409 -10.02 -39.17 28.90
N SER A 410 -8.94 -39.87 28.61
CA SER A 410 -7.59 -39.50 29.02
C SER A 410 -6.97 -38.44 28.09
N LEU A 411 -5.97 -37.72 28.55
CA LEU A 411 -5.18 -36.82 27.71
C LEU A 411 -4.48 -37.58 26.57
N ALA A 412 -4.04 -38.83 26.83
CA ALA A 412 -3.40 -39.66 25.81
C ALA A 412 -4.38 -40.05 24.70
N GLU A 413 -5.64 -40.41 25.07
CA GLU A 413 -6.70 -40.73 24.08
C GLU A 413 -6.98 -39.50 23.20
N ARG A 414 -7.12 -38.31 23.82
CA ARG A 414 -7.33 -37.06 23.12
C ARG A 414 -6.18 -36.75 22.16
N ALA A 415 -4.93 -36.84 22.64
CA ALA A 415 -3.74 -36.58 21.81
C ALA A 415 -3.65 -37.50 20.60
N THR A 416 -3.99 -38.80 20.81
CA THR A 416 -4.01 -39.78 19.71
C THR A 416 -5.08 -39.46 18.68
N VAL A 417 -6.31 -39.12 19.12
CA VAL A 417 -7.39 -38.72 18.20
C VAL A 417 -7.03 -37.45 17.43
N ASP A 418 -6.44 -36.44 18.12
CA ASP A 418 -5.96 -35.21 17.47
C ASP A 418 -4.90 -35.52 16.39
N ALA A 419 -3.95 -36.42 16.66
CA ALA A 419 -2.94 -36.81 15.67
C ALA A 419 -3.55 -37.44 14.42
N PHE A 420 -4.50 -38.37 14.59
CA PHE A 420 -5.23 -38.99 13.47
C PHE A 420 -6.11 -38.01 12.72
N PHE A 421 -6.75 -37.06 13.43
CA PHE A 421 -7.56 -36.01 12.82
C PHE A 421 -6.71 -35.13 11.88
N TRP A 422 -5.56 -34.64 12.34
CA TRP A 422 -4.69 -33.80 11.50
C TRP A 422 -4.06 -34.59 10.33
N ALA A 423 -3.73 -35.88 10.53
CA ALA A 423 -3.31 -36.75 9.43
C ALA A 423 -4.42 -36.94 8.39
N LEU A 424 -5.68 -37.01 8.84
CA LEU A 424 -6.84 -37.08 7.96
C LEU A 424 -7.02 -35.80 7.16
N VAL A 425 -6.96 -34.63 7.80
CA VAL A 425 -7.04 -33.34 7.10
C VAL A 425 -5.92 -33.21 6.07
N ALA A 426 -4.70 -33.64 6.39
CA ALA A 426 -3.59 -33.67 5.44
C ALA A 426 -3.87 -34.60 4.24
N LYS A 427 -4.42 -35.77 4.50
CA LYS A 427 -4.80 -36.71 3.42
C LYS A 427 -5.91 -36.14 2.56
N VAL A 428 -6.91 -35.50 3.17
CA VAL A 428 -7.96 -34.75 2.45
C VAL A 428 -7.36 -33.71 1.52
N ALA A 429 -6.46 -32.86 2.01
CA ALA A 429 -5.79 -31.86 1.17
C ALA A 429 -5.03 -32.53 0.00
N ALA A 430 -4.27 -33.57 0.28
CA ALA A 430 -3.46 -34.28 -0.71
C ALA A 430 -4.29 -34.95 -1.83
N VAL A 431 -5.50 -35.47 -1.55
CA VAL A 431 -6.33 -36.06 -2.60
C VAL A 431 -6.90 -35.01 -3.55
N PHE A 432 -7.24 -33.79 -3.10
CA PHE A 432 -7.65 -32.69 -3.97
C PHE A 432 -6.47 -32.19 -4.81
N GLU A 433 -5.31 -32.04 -4.21
CA GLU A 433 -4.09 -31.60 -4.91
C GLU A 433 -3.65 -32.58 -6.01
N ALA A 434 -3.69 -33.86 -5.73
CA ALA A 434 -3.33 -34.92 -6.70
C ALA A 434 -4.24 -34.92 -7.94
N GLU A 435 -5.52 -34.58 -7.77
CA GLU A 435 -6.52 -34.55 -8.85
C GLU A 435 -6.65 -33.12 -9.46
N GLN A 436 -5.86 -32.15 -9.01
CA GLN A 436 -5.90 -30.76 -9.45
C GLN A 436 -7.31 -30.16 -9.36
N GLN A 437 -8.04 -30.46 -8.28
CA GLN A 437 -9.38 -29.96 -8.00
C GLN A 437 -9.36 -29.06 -6.79
N ASP A 438 -10.17 -28.00 -6.83
CA ASP A 438 -10.39 -27.14 -5.68
C ASP A 438 -11.16 -27.90 -4.59
N ALA A 439 -10.70 -27.77 -3.35
CA ALA A 439 -11.42 -28.32 -2.22
C ALA A 439 -12.72 -27.52 -1.98
N PRO A 440 -13.81 -28.16 -1.55
CA PRO A 440 -15.01 -27.48 -1.13
C PRO A 440 -14.70 -26.40 -0.09
N SER A 441 -15.41 -25.25 -0.17
CA SER A 441 -15.20 -24.10 0.72
C SER A 441 -15.29 -24.44 2.21
N GLU A 442 -16.03 -25.48 2.55
CA GLU A 442 -16.18 -26.01 3.91
C GLU A 442 -14.89 -26.65 4.45
N LEU A 443 -14.06 -27.21 3.57
CA LEU A 443 -12.76 -27.82 3.91
C LEU A 443 -11.61 -26.79 3.94
N GLU A 444 -11.76 -25.65 3.28
CA GLU A 444 -10.71 -24.63 3.19
C GLU A 444 -10.15 -24.18 4.55
N PRO A 445 -10.98 -23.91 5.60
CA PRO A 445 -10.44 -23.51 6.90
C PRO A 445 -9.60 -24.60 7.57
N ALA A 446 -9.98 -25.88 7.41
CA ALA A 446 -9.24 -27.01 7.95
C ALA A 446 -7.91 -27.20 7.21
N ILE A 447 -7.94 -27.15 5.87
CA ILE A 447 -6.74 -27.23 5.03
C ILE A 447 -5.80 -26.04 5.30
N ALA A 448 -6.32 -24.84 5.47
CA ALA A 448 -5.52 -23.68 5.83
C ALA A 448 -4.83 -23.81 7.20
N SER A 449 -5.43 -24.59 8.11
CA SER A 449 -4.84 -24.88 9.43
C SER A 449 -3.65 -25.85 9.36
N LEU A 450 -3.37 -26.46 8.21
CA LEU A 450 -2.16 -27.27 7.97
C LEU A 450 -0.92 -26.42 7.69
N ALA A 451 -1.08 -25.10 7.62
CA ALA A 451 0.04 -24.18 7.39
C ALA A 451 1.02 -24.19 8.57
N ASP A 452 2.31 -24.31 8.26
CA ASP A 452 3.36 -24.15 9.25
C ASP A 452 3.42 -22.69 9.74
N THR A 453 3.87 -22.49 10.97
CA THR A 453 4.06 -21.16 11.53
C THR A 453 5.54 -20.83 11.55
N TYR A 454 5.94 -19.81 10.76
CA TYR A 454 7.31 -19.32 10.68
C TYR A 454 7.47 -18.11 11.59
N TYR A 455 8.21 -18.27 12.69
CA TYR A 455 8.52 -17.21 13.63
C TYR A 455 9.66 -16.35 13.08
N CYS A 456 9.38 -15.08 12.82
CA CYS A 456 10.31 -14.12 12.25
C CYS A 456 10.66 -13.03 13.27
N ASN A 457 11.92 -12.60 13.29
CA ASN A 457 12.37 -11.54 14.19
C ASN A 457 11.92 -10.16 13.66
N PHE A 458 10.71 -9.77 13.97
CA PHE A 458 10.16 -8.43 13.70
C PHE A 458 8.95 -8.17 14.59
N SER A 459 8.34 -6.99 14.47
CA SER A 459 6.99 -6.67 14.96
C SER A 459 6.16 -6.17 13.79
N VAL A 460 5.02 -6.79 13.51
CA VAL A 460 4.11 -6.35 12.46
C VAL A 460 3.58 -4.94 12.75
N PHE A 461 3.35 -4.62 14.02
CA PHE A 461 2.83 -3.33 14.47
C PHE A 461 3.80 -2.17 14.22
N GLN A 462 5.09 -2.45 14.17
CA GLN A 462 6.16 -1.48 13.95
C GLN A 462 6.66 -1.46 12.50
N SER A 463 6.88 -2.65 11.92
CA SER A 463 7.55 -2.79 10.62
C SER A 463 6.58 -2.87 9.44
N ALA A 464 5.33 -3.31 9.67
CA ALA A 464 4.29 -3.42 8.65
C ALA A 464 2.92 -3.00 9.21
N PRO A 465 2.78 -1.82 9.85
CA PRO A 465 1.56 -1.42 10.54
C PRO A 465 0.34 -1.38 9.63
N ASP A 466 0.51 -1.03 8.37
CA ASP A 466 -0.59 -0.98 7.40
C ASP A 466 -1.13 -2.38 7.06
N HIS A 467 -0.31 -3.42 7.15
CA HIS A 467 -0.79 -4.80 7.00
C HIS A 467 -1.80 -5.13 8.10
N TRP A 468 -1.46 -4.81 9.35
CA TRP A 468 -2.30 -5.02 10.51
C TRP A 468 -3.51 -4.07 10.55
N ALA A 469 -3.28 -2.76 10.47
CA ALA A 469 -4.30 -1.74 10.71
C ALA A 469 -5.36 -1.65 9.60
N ILE A 470 -4.98 -1.84 8.35
CA ILE A 470 -5.85 -1.66 7.19
C ILE A 470 -5.83 -2.83 6.22
N GLY A 471 -5.18 -3.95 6.57
CA GLY A 471 -5.07 -5.14 5.72
C GLY A 471 -4.34 -4.87 4.40
N GLN A 472 -3.36 -3.96 4.36
CA GLN A 472 -2.55 -3.71 3.18
C GLN A 472 -1.77 -4.96 2.82
N LEU A 473 -1.84 -5.38 1.56
CA LEU A 473 -0.99 -6.44 1.04
C LEU A 473 0.37 -5.88 0.67
N PHE A 474 1.41 -6.62 1.05
CA PHE A 474 2.77 -6.38 0.60
C PHE A 474 3.29 -7.63 -0.09
N PRO A 475 4.11 -7.51 -1.14
CA PRO A 475 4.85 -8.65 -1.69
C PRO A 475 5.74 -9.27 -0.62
N VAL A 476 5.64 -10.58 -0.46
CA VAL A 476 6.47 -11.37 0.46
C VAL A 476 7.02 -12.55 -0.32
N VAL A 477 8.35 -12.67 -0.36
CA VAL A 477 9.04 -13.72 -1.10
C VAL A 477 10.25 -14.22 -0.32
N PRO A 478 10.65 -15.51 -0.48
CA PRO A 478 11.94 -15.99 0.01
C PRO A 478 13.09 -15.21 -0.64
N LEU A 479 14.13 -14.88 0.14
CA LEU A 479 15.28 -14.16 -0.37
C LEU A 479 16.21 -15.02 -1.24
N GLN A 480 16.13 -16.34 -1.11
CA GLN A 480 17.01 -17.33 -1.72
C GLN A 480 16.25 -18.63 -2.02
N ARG A 481 16.92 -19.57 -2.71
CA ARG A 481 16.40 -20.88 -3.09
C ARG A 481 15.20 -20.80 -4.03
N LEU A 482 15.14 -19.74 -4.82
CA LEU A 482 14.08 -19.53 -5.81
C LEU A 482 14.30 -20.36 -7.09
N ASP A 483 15.38 -21.14 -7.17
CA ASP A 483 15.67 -22.20 -8.15
C ASP A 483 15.23 -23.59 -7.67
N GLU A 484 14.62 -23.69 -6.47
CA GLU A 484 14.10 -24.90 -5.86
C GLU A 484 12.58 -24.80 -5.67
N GLU A 485 11.89 -25.93 -5.83
CA GLU A 485 10.45 -26.00 -5.54
C GLU A 485 10.19 -25.86 -4.04
N PRO A 486 9.37 -24.87 -3.61
CA PRO A 486 8.96 -24.74 -2.22
C PRO A 486 7.98 -25.87 -1.86
N LYS A 487 8.33 -26.68 -0.85
CA LYS A 487 7.54 -27.86 -0.46
C LYS A 487 6.69 -27.64 0.79
N ARG A 488 6.72 -26.45 1.36
CA ARG A 488 5.98 -26.12 2.58
C ARG A 488 5.03 -24.97 2.31
N ARG A 489 4.00 -24.87 3.13
CA ARG A 489 3.09 -23.72 3.16
C ARG A 489 3.04 -23.18 4.57
N GLY A 490 3.11 -21.86 4.74
CA GLY A 490 3.16 -21.28 6.07
C GLY A 490 2.60 -19.88 6.17
N VAL A 491 2.46 -19.44 7.40
CA VAL A 491 2.18 -18.06 7.77
C VAL A 491 3.40 -17.49 8.49
N LEU A 492 3.61 -16.18 8.36
CA LEU A 492 4.68 -15.51 9.09
C LEU A 492 4.08 -14.90 10.36
N VAL A 493 4.71 -15.15 11.50
CA VAL A 493 4.34 -14.53 12.77
C VAL A 493 5.52 -13.76 13.34
N ASP A 494 5.22 -12.67 14.01
CA ASP A 494 6.22 -11.87 14.70
C ASP A 494 6.55 -12.43 16.09
N LEU A 495 7.41 -11.74 16.83
CA LEU A 495 7.82 -12.14 18.18
C LEU A 495 6.99 -11.51 19.28
N THR A 496 5.96 -10.73 18.95
CA THR A 496 5.06 -10.18 19.96
C THR A 496 4.14 -11.26 20.53
N CYS A 497 3.59 -11.02 21.72
CA CYS A 497 2.67 -11.97 22.34
C CYS A 497 1.23 -11.85 21.81
N ASP A 498 0.95 -10.86 20.95
CA ASP A 498 -0.38 -10.61 20.41
C ASP A 498 -0.70 -11.58 19.26
N SER A 499 -1.87 -12.18 19.30
CA SER A 499 -2.32 -13.20 18.32
C SER A 499 -2.52 -12.66 16.91
N ASP A 500 -2.62 -11.35 16.73
CA ASP A 500 -2.72 -10.63 15.45
C ASP A 500 -1.36 -10.16 14.91
N GLY A 501 -0.25 -10.42 15.64
CA GLY A 501 1.13 -10.21 15.22
C GLY A 501 1.57 -11.17 14.10
N LYS A 502 0.89 -11.14 12.95
CA LYS A 502 1.12 -12.10 11.84
C LYS A 502 0.87 -11.50 10.46
N ILE A 503 1.55 -12.08 9.46
CA ILE A 503 1.24 -11.92 8.04
C ILE A 503 0.65 -13.25 7.57
N ASN A 504 -0.66 -13.26 7.28
CA ASN A 504 -1.44 -14.43 6.89
C ASN A 504 -2.34 -14.15 5.68
N ARG A 505 -2.02 -13.10 4.93
CA ARG A 505 -2.63 -12.75 3.65
C ARG A 505 -1.53 -12.38 2.68
N PHE A 506 -1.44 -13.12 1.60
CA PHE A 506 -0.39 -13.01 0.61
C PHE A 506 -0.99 -12.75 -0.76
N ILE A 507 -0.19 -12.24 -1.67
CA ILE A 507 -0.55 -11.99 -3.06
C ILE A 507 -0.79 -13.32 -3.76
N ASP A 508 -1.85 -13.38 -4.56
CA ASP A 508 -2.15 -14.47 -5.49
C ASP A 508 -2.52 -13.89 -6.86
N LYS A 509 -2.55 -14.71 -7.90
CA LYS A 509 -2.77 -14.29 -9.29
C LYS A 509 -4.10 -13.55 -9.53
N ARG A 510 -5.12 -13.77 -8.70
CA ARG A 510 -6.45 -13.15 -8.86
C ARG A 510 -7.03 -12.58 -7.56
N GLU A 511 -6.58 -13.07 -6.42
CA GLU A 511 -7.12 -12.72 -5.11
C GLU A 511 -6.00 -12.76 -4.06
N THR A 512 -6.34 -13.02 -2.81
CA THR A 512 -5.38 -13.23 -1.73
C THR A 512 -5.38 -14.68 -1.31
N LYS A 513 -4.21 -15.26 -1.13
CA LYS A 513 -4.06 -16.57 -0.47
C LYS A 513 -3.74 -16.40 1.01
N LYS A 514 -4.13 -17.39 1.81
CA LYS A 514 -3.96 -17.37 3.27
C LYS A 514 -2.62 -17.94 3.74
N VAL A 515 -1.87 -18.54 2.84
CA VAL A 515 -0.59 -19.18 3.12
C VAL A 515 0.42 -18.82 2.03
N LEU A 516 1.69 -18.81 2.37
CA LEU A 516 2.79 -18.60 1.45
C LEU A 516 3.53 -19.92 1.25
N GLU A 517 3.93 -20.20 0.03
CA GLU A 517 4.84 -21.31 -0.28
C GLU A 517 6.23 -20.99 0.26
N MET A 518 6.80 -21.93 1.01
CA MET A 518 8.03 -21.72 1.77
C MET A 518 8.95 -22.95 1.63
N HIS A 519 10.22 -22.72 1.93
CA HIS A 519 11.21 -23.78 2.05
C HIS A 519 11.34 -24.25 3.50
N ASP A 520 11.83 -25.45 3.70
CA ASP A 520 12.35 -25.85 4.99
C ASP A 520 13.57 -24.97 5.33
N PRO A 521 13.68 -24.42 6.55
CA PRO A 521 14.82 -23.62 6.98
C PRO A 521 16.15 -24.37 6.94
#